data_a306e96dc66ce029a74d9c9dbe271650
#
_entry.id   a306e96dc66ce029a74d9c9dbe271650
#
_cell.length_a   1.000
_cell.length_b   1.000
_cell.length_c   1.000
_cell.angle_alpha   90.00
_cell.angle_beta   90.00
_cell.angle_gamma   90.00
#
_symmetry.space_group_name_H-M   'P 1'
#
loop_
_entity.id
_entity.type
_entity.pdbx_description
1 polymer ?
#
loop_
_entity_poly.entity_id
_entity_poly.type
_entity_poly.pdbx_seq_one_letter_code
_entity_poly.pdbx_strand_id
1 'polypeptide(L)'
;MLRLFRAELKKYLLEVKTYYPDQIVDVVTKYILFATFFYGFVHNAGNATNYSIGYLYWIIASGIISELSVSISFEKQVGTIEQLIIKPYPFWLILTVKTYVVLLVTALKSLLLLALIRITLPVSLAFNINLVWILLVSVIGFTGIGLALSGLTMKFAKTASFESIISYGLLFFSGAIIPFDKMPVTVQRILDVIPFTAGINASQQSFNGSFHMLPVFLWLVVINLVCFMIGYWIFNAIFRNVKMNGVLNNY
;
A
#
# COMPACT_ATOMS: atom_id res chain seq x y z
N MET A 1 -7.19 -20.36 -9.32
CA MET A 1 -6.85 -19.34 -8.34
C MET A 1 -5.86 -19.83 -7.29
N LEU A 2 -6.14 -20.89 -6.54
CA LEU A 2 -5.26 -21.38 -5.46
C LEU A 2 -3.85 -21.77 -5.95
N ARG A 3 -3.75 -22.38 -7.15
CA ARG A 3 -2.46 -22.76 -7.77
C ARG A 3 -1.63 -21.51 -8.11
N LEU A 4 -2.26 -20.47 -8.67
CA LEU A 4 -1.60 -19.20 -8.99
C LEU A 4 -1.10 -18.52 -7.71
N PHE A 5 -1.93 -18.44 -6.67
CA PHE A 5 -1.55 -17.86 -5.39
C PHE A 5 -0.35 -18.58 -4.75
N ARG A 6 -0.37 -19.92 -4.74
CA ARG A 6 0.77 -20.71 -4.22
C ARG A 6 2.05 -20.50 -5.02
N ALA A 7 1.95 -20.39 -6.34
CA ALA A 7 3.09 -20.15 -7.21
C ALA A 7 3.69 -18.76 -6.96
N GLU A 8 2.86 -17.72 -6.92
CA GLU A 8 3.31 -16.34 -6.62
C GLU A 8 3.86 -16.22 -5.18
N LEU A 9 3.24 -16.88 -4.20
CA LEU A 9 3.74 -16.91 -2.83
C LEU A 9 5.13 -17.57 -2.75
N LYS A 10 5.31 -18.71 -3.40
CA LYS A 10 6.60 -19.40 -3.43
C LYS A 10 7.68 -18.55 -4.11
N LYS A 11 7.34 -17.91 -5.24
CA LYS A 11 8.24 -16.99 -5.95
C LYS A 11 8.67 -15.85 -5.01
N TYR A 12 7.71 -15.16 -4.40
CA TYR A 12 7.97 -14.02 -3.54
C TYR A 12 8.77 -14.39 -2.28
N LEU A 13 8.48 -15.53 -1.66
CA LEU A 13 9.26 -16.01 -0.50
C LEU A 13 10.70 -16.37 -0.88
N LEU A 14 10.95 -16.89 -2.08
CA LEU A 14 12.30 -17.12 -2.59
C LEU A 14 13.03 -15.80 -2.85
N GLU A 15 12.36 -14.79 -3.42
CA GLU A 15 12.89 -13.44 -3.59
C GLU A 15 13.27 -12.82 -2.23
N VAL A 16 12.38 -12.84 -1.25
CA VAL A 16 12.64 -12.38 0.12
C VAL A 16 13.83 -13.10 0.76
N LYS A 17 13.94 -14.41 0.56
CA LYS A 17 15.06 -15.20 1.07
C LYS A 17 16.37 -14.86 0.38
N THR A 18 16.35 -14.64 -0.93
CA THR A 18 17.55 -14.33 -1.71
C THR A 18 18.06 -12.91 -1.41
N TYR A 19 17.13 -11.96 -1.26
CA TYR A 19 17.43 -10.56 -1.00
C TYR A 19 17.13 -10.16 0.47
N TYR A 20 17.43 -11.08 1.42
CA TYR A 20 17.17 -10.81 2.84
C TYR A 20 17.86 -9.56 3.40
N PRO A 21 19.07 -9.15 2.95
CA PRO A 21 19.68 -7.93 3.46
C PRO A 21 18.85 -6.67 3.13
N ASP A 22 18.28 -6.62 1.92
CA ASP A 22 17.39 -5.53 1.49
C ASP A 22 16.12 -5.46 2.37
N GLN A 23 15.58 -6.63 2.73
CA GLN A 23 14.42 -6.70 3.63
C GLN A 23 14.72 -6.20 5.05
N ILE A 24 15.93 -6.44 5.53
CA ILE A 24 16.40 -5.93 6.83
C ILE A 24 16.54 -4.42 6.78
N VAL A 25 17.18 -3.90 5.73
CA VAL A 25 17.36 -2.45 5.52
C VAL A 25 16.00 -1.74 5.41
N ASP A 26 15.03 -2.34 4.71
CA ASP A 26 13.64 -1.81 4.61
C ASP A 26 12.99 -1.66 6.00
N VAL A 27 13.08 -2.69 6.84
CA VAL A 27 12.52 -2.66 8.21
C VAL A 27 13.25 -1.65 9.09
N VAL A 28 14.58 -1.60 9.03
CA VAL A 28 15.40 -0.64 9.80
C VAL A 28 15.10 0.79 9.38
N THR A 29 15.01 1.05 8.09
CA THR A 29 14.68 2.39 7.56
C THR A 29 13.29 2.84 8.04
N LYS A 30 12.30 1.96 7.96
CA LYS A 30 10.95 2.24 8.46
C LYS A 30 10.93 2.47 9.98
N TYR A 31 11.74 1.71 10.74
CA TYR A 31 11.87 1.93 12.17
C TYR A 31 12.48 3.29 12.50
N ILE A 32 13.59 3.66 11.84
CA ILE A 32 14.25 4.97 12.04
C ILE A 32 13.28 6.10 11.70
N LEU A 33 12.56 5.98 10.59
CA LEU A 33 11.59 6.97 10.14
C LEU A 33 10.43 7.11 11.15
N PHE A 34 9.91 6.00 11.68
CA PHE A 34 8.91 6.03 12.75
C PHE A 34 9.44 6.76 13.99
N ALA A 35 10.62 6.39 14.47
CA ALA A 35 11.21 6.96 15.67
C ALA A 35 11.47 8.46 15.51
N THR A 36 11.98 8.87 14.34
CA THR A 36 12.25 10.29 14.04
C THR A 36 10.96 11.12 14.10
N PHE A 37 9.89 10.68 13.45
CA PHE A 37 8.62 11.40 13.49
C PHE A 37 7.94 11.33 14.86
N PHE A 38 8.07 10.19 15.55
CA PHE A 38 7.52 10.03 16.89
C PHE A 38 8.13 11.04 17.87
N TYR A 39 9.45 11.11 17.95
CA TYR A 39 10.13 12.07 18.84
C TYR A 39 10.01 13.51 18.36
N GLY A 40 10.00 13.75 17.05
CA GLY A 40 9.93 15.10 16.49
C GLY A 40 8.56 15.76 16.66
N PHE A 41 7.46 15.00 16.52
CA PHE A 41 6.13 15.60 16.41
C PHE A 41 5.08 15.02 17.36
N VAL A 42 5.18 13.75 17.73
CA VAL A 42 4.09 13.01 18.39
C VAL A 42 4.27 12.90 19.90
N HIS A 43 5.50 12.76 20.37
CA HIS A 43 5.81 12.52 21.79
C HIS A 43 5.19 13.56 22.73
N ASN A 44 5.21 14.82 22.33
CA ASN A 44 4.66 15.94 23.10
C ASN A 44 3.17 16.24 22.78
N ALA A 45 2.60 15.63 21.74
CA ALA A 45 1.25 15.94 21.28
C ALA A 45 0.15 14.98 21.82
N GLY A 46 0.52 13.93 22.54
CA GLY A 46 -0.43 12.97 23.13
C GLY A 46 -1.18 12.05 22.16
N ASN A 47 -0.90 12.11 20.85
CA ASN A 47 -1.63 11.38 19.80
C ASN A 47 -0.91 10.14 19.28
N ALA A 48 -0.15 9.45 20.15
CA ALA A 48 0.70 8.31 19.76
C ALA A 48 -0.07 7.16 19.07
N THR A 49 -1.28 6.87 19.52
CA THR A 49 -2.13 5.79 18.94
C THR A 49 -2.52 6.13 17.50
N ASN A 50 -3.02 7.36 17.26
CA ASN A 50 -3.44 7.79 15.93
C ASN A 50 -2.28 7.80 14.92
N TYR A 51 -1.11 8.25 15.38
CA TYR A 51 0.11 8.20 14.57
C TYR A 51 0.50 6.77 14.21
N SER A 52 0.49 5.86 15.19
CA SER A 52 0.87 4.46 14.96
C SER A 52 -0.07 3.76 13.96
N ILE A 53 -1.38 4.04 14.02
CA ILE A 53 -2.37 3.53 13.07
C ILE A 53 -2.07 4.05 11.66
N GLY A 54 -1.91 5.36 11.50
CA GLY A 54 -1.61 5.98 10.22
C GLY A 54 -0.31 5.46 9.61
N TYR A 55 0.72 5.28 10.44
CA TYR A 55 2.01 4.75 10.01
C TYR A 55 1.92 3.28 9.56
N LEU A 56 1.15 2.45 10.26
CA LEU A 56 0.88 1.07 9.88
C LEU A 56 0.16 1.00 8.52
N TYR A 57 -0.84 1.86 8.32
CA TYR A 57 -1.51 1.98 7.03
C TYR A 57 -0.53 2.36 5.92
N TRP A 58 0.36 3.32 6.19
CA TRP A 58 1.37 3.74 5.23
C TRP A 58 2.33 2.60 4.83
N ILE A 59 2.81 1.80 5.79
CA ILE A 59 3.68 0.66 5.50
C ILE A 59 2.99 -0.32 4.55
N ILE A 60 1.73 -0.65 4.81
CA ILE A 60 0.99 -1.62 4.01
C ILE A 60 0.65 -1.04 2.63
N ALA A 61 0.16 0.19 2.58
CA ALA A 61 -0.18 0.86 1.32
C ALA A 61 1.05 1.04 0.42
N SER A 62 2.15 1.58 0.98
CA SER A 62 3.40 1.79 0.24
C SER A 62 3.98 0.47 -0.26
N GLY A 63 3.96 -0.58 0.57
CA GLY A 63 4.41 -1.92 0.19
C GLY A 63 3.63 -2.48 -1.00
N ILE A 64 2.30 -2.37 -0.98
CA ILE A 64 1.44 -2.85 -2.08
C ILE A 64 1.68 -2.03 -3.36
N ILE A 65 1.68 -0.70 -3.24
CA ILE A 65 1.75 0.21 -4.38
C ILE A 65 3.11 0.09 -5.08
N SER A 66 4.21 0.11 -4.32
CA SER A 66 5.56 0.03 -4.88
C SER A 66 5.88 -1.36 -5.42
N GLU A 67 5.51 -2.42 -4.71
CA GLU A 67 5.85 -3.78 -5.12
C GLU A 67 5.23 -4.17 -6.47
N LEU A 68 3.99 -3.75 -6.74
CA LEU A 68 3.35 -4.01 -8.03
C LEU A 68 4.10 -3.35 -9.18
N SER A 69 4.57 -2.14 -8.99
CA SER A 69 5.31 -1.38 -9.99
C SER A 69 6.75 -1.90 -10.16
N VAL A 70 7.46 -2.12 -9.05
CA VAL A 70 8.81 -2.70 -9.03
C VAL A 70 8.83 -4.07 -9.70
N SER A 71 7.83 -4.90 -9.43
CA SER A 71 7.70 -6.21 -10.08
C SER A 71 7.64 -6.12 -11.59
N ILE A 72 6.85 -5.19 -12.15
CA ILE A 72 6.77 -5.00 -13.60
C ILE A 72 8.10 -4.46 -14.14
N SER A 73 8.71 -3.52 -13.43
CA SER A 73 10.01 -2.99 -13.81
C SER A 73 11.07 -4.10 -13.89
N PHE A 74 11.09 -4.99 -12.89
CA PHE A 74 11.99 -6.13 -12.85
C PHE A 74 11.75 -7.11 -14.00
N GLU A 75 10.49 -7.52 -14.24
CA GLU A 75 10.13 -8.44 -15.34
C GLU A 75 10.51 -7.85 -16.71
N LYS A 76 10.42 -6.53 -16.86
CA LYS A 76 10.90 -5.83 -18.06
C LYS A 76 12.43 -5.92 -18.19
N GLN A 77 13.17 -5.61 -17.13
CA GLN A 77 14.63 -5.61 -17.15
C GLN A 77 15.21 -7.01 -17.45
N VAL A 78 14.56 -8.05 -16.95
CA VAL A 78 14.97 -9.45 -17.19
C VAL A 78 14.43 -9.99 -18.53
N GLY A 79 13.53 -9.25 -19.21
CA GLY A 79 12.94 -9.67 -20.49
C GLY A 79 11.88 -10.78 -20.35
N THR A 80 11.32 -11.00 -19.15
CA THR A 80 10.35 -12.07 -18.88
C THR A 80 8.88 -11.59 -18.92
N ILE A 81 8.66 -10.31 -19.17
CA ILE A 81 7.29 -9.73 -19.17
C ILE A 81 6.38 -10.38 -20.21
N GLU A 82 6.91 -10.76 -21.38
CA GLU A 82 6.13 -11.44 -22.43
C GLU A 82 5.65 -12.82 -21.95
N GLN A 83 6.50 -13.58 -21.25
CA GLN A 83 6.14 -14.86 -20.67
C GLN A 83 5.04 -14.72 -19.63
N LEU A 84 5.02 -13.59 -18.91
CA LEU A 84 3.97 -13.30 -17.94
C LEU A 84 2.62 -13.02 -18.62
N ILE A 85 2.65 -12.33 -19.78
CA ILE A 85 1.45 -11.96 -20.55
C ILE A 85 0.82 -13.16 -21.26
N ILE A 86 1.61 -14.16 -21.65
CA ILE A 86 1.15 -15.39 -22.35
C ILE A 86 0.48 -16.38 -21.38
N LYS A 87 0.64 -16.21 -20.05
CA LYS A 87 -0.01 -17.11 -19.07
C LYS A 87 -1.53 -17.17 -19.28
N PRO A 88 -2.18 -18.31 -18.94
CA PRO A 88 -3.61 -18.54 -19.15
C PRO A 88 -4.54 -17.72 -18.23
N TYR A 89 -3.99 -16.71 -17.57
CA TYR A 89 -4.71 -15.82 -16.67
C TYR A 89 -4.64 -14.38 -17.18
N PRO A 90 -5.70 -13.56 -17.03
CA PRO A 90 -5.63 -12.14 -17.35
C PRO A 90 -4.52 -11.46 -16.52
N PHE A 91 -3.76 -10.60 -17.17
CA PHE A 91 -2.57 -10.02 -16.54
C PHE A 91 -2.90 -9.20 -15.26
N TRP A 92 -3.98 -8.42 -15.29
CA TRP A 92 -4.46 -7.70 -14.10
C TRP A 92 -4.76 -8.65 -12.92
N LEU A 93 -5.23 -9.87 -13.21
CA LEU A 93 -5.54 -10.86 -12.18
C LEU A 93 -4.27 -11.40 -11.53
N ILE A 94 -3.21 -11.61 -12.30
CA ILE A 94 -1.89 -12.03 -11.78
C ILE A 94 -1.38 -10.96 -10.81
N LEU A 95 -1.47 -9.68 -11.19
CA LEU A 95 -1.07 -8.56 -10.34
C LEU A 95 -1.93 -8.46 -9.07
N THR A 96 -3.25 -8.64 -9.18
CA THR A 96 -4.14 -8.65 -8.01
C THR A 96 -3.79 -9.80 -7.05
N VAL A 97 -3.53 -11.00 -7.55
CA VAL A 97 -3.09 -12.12 -6.71
C VAL A 97 -1.74 -11.81 -6.04
N LYS A 98 -0.82 -11.19 -6.77
CA LYS A 98 0.45 -10.74 -6.22
C LYS A 98 0.26 -9.74 -5.07
N THR A 99 -0.69 -8.82 -5.17
CA THR A 99 -1.03 -7.89 -4.07
C THR A 99 -1.34 -8.63 -2.77
N TYR A 100 -2.13 -9.69 -2.81
CA TYR A 100 -2.45 -10.46 -1.59
C TYR A 100 -1.25 -11.20 -1.02
N VAL A 101 -0.33 -11.65 -1.86
CA VAL A 101 0.94 -12.25 -1.43
C VAL A 101 1.81 -11.21 -0.73
N VAL A 102 1.96 -10.04 -1.34
CA VAL A 102 2.70 -8.90 -0.77
C VAL A 102 2.08 -8.47 0.55
N LEU A 103 0.74 -8.37 0.62
CA LEU A 103 0.03 -8.04 1.85
C LEU A 103 0.41 -8.98 3.01
N LEU A 104 0.43 -10.29 2.78
CA LEU A 104 0.80 -11.26 3.82
C LEU A 104 2.20 -11.02 4.36
N VAL A 105 3.18 -10.86 3.47
CA VAL A 105 4.57 -10.65 3.88
C VAL A 105 4.77 -9.27 4.52
N THR A 106 4.15 -8.23 3.96
CA THR A 106 4.21 -6.88 4.54
C THR A 106 3.51 -6.83 5.90
N ALA A 107 2.40 -7.54 6.08
CA ALA A 107 1.74 -7.66 7.39
C ALA A 107 2.66 -8.33 8.43
N LEU A 108 3.37 -9.40 8.07
CA LEU A 108 4.36 -10.02 8.95
C LEU A 108 5.50 -9.06 9.32
N LYS A 109 6.05 -8.33 8.34
CA LYS A 109 7.08 -7.31 8.58
C LYS A 109 6.55 -6.18 9.48
N SER A 110 5.31 -5.73 9.27
CA SER A 110 4.71 -4.69 10.10
C SER A 110 4.48 -5.15 11.54
N LEU A 111 4.14 -6.40 11.76
CA LEU A 111 4.06 -6.98 13.12
C LEU A 111 5.43 -7.01 13.81
N LEU A 112 6.49 -7.40 13.09
CA LEU A 112 7.86 -7.35 13.62
C LEU A 112 8.28 -5.92 13.97
N LEU A 113 7.97 -4.96 13.09
CA LEU A 113 8.25 -3.55 13.33
C LEU A 113 7.48 -3.02 14.54
N LEU A 114 6.19 -3.34 14.67
CA LEU A 114 5.38 -2.95 15.83
C LEU A 114 5.91 -3.56 17.14
N ALA A 115 6.38 -4.80 17.11
CA ALA A 115 7.04 -5.43 18.25
C ALA A 115 8.33 -4.68 18.65
N LEU A 116 9.17 -4.32 17.67
CA LEU A 116 10.36 -3.51 17.89
C LEU A 116 10.02 -2.13 18.49
N ILE A 117 9.04 -1.45 17.94
CA ILE A 117 8.54 -0.16 18.45
C ILE A 117 8.06 -0.29 19.89
N ARG A 118 7.30 -1.34 20.22
CA ARG A 118 6.77 -1.57 21.56
C ARG A 118 7.86 -1.80 22.59
N ILE A 119 8.97 -2.45 22.21
CA ILE A 119 10.09 -2.75 23.11
C ILE A 119 10.97 -1.50 23.34
N THR A 120 11.16 -0.69 22.30
CA THR A 120 12.15 0.40 22.29
C THR A 120 11.59 1.78 22.58
N LEU A 121 10.31 2.00 22.32
CA LEU A 121 9.66 3.30 22.45
C LEU A 121 8.49 3.23 23.46
N PRO A 122 8.24 4.31 24.23
CA PRO A 122 7.14 4.37 25.19
C PRO A 122 5.80 4.61 24.48
N VAL A 123 5.43 3.73 23.54
CA VAL A 123 4.20 3.83 22.75
C VAL A 123 3.19 2.79 23.22
N SER A 124 2.00 3.23 23.60
CA SER A 124 0.87 2.35 23.84
C SER A 124 0.23 1.98 22.50
N LEU A 125 0.49 0.77 22.02
CA LEU A 125 -0.17 0.24 20.83
C LEU A 125 -1.52 -0.35 21.26
N ALA A 126 -2.61 0.36 20.97
CA ALA A 126 -3.94 -0.20 21.11
C ALA A 126 -4.26 -1.06 19.87
N PHE A 127 -4.77 -2.27 20.09
CA PHE A 127 -5.23 -3.15 19.02
C PHE A 127 -6.74 -3.31 19.09
N ASN A 128 -7.41 -3.10 17.96
CA ASN A 128 -8.84 -3.32 17.80
C ASN A 128 -9.07 -4.23 16.59
N ILE A 129 -9.90 -5.26 16.74
CA ILE A 129 -10.21 -6.20 15.65
C ILE A 129 -10.83 -5.50 14.43
N ASN A 130 -11.55 -4.39 14.64
CA ASN A 130 -12.12 -3.60 13.57
C ASN A 130 -11.04 -3.05 12.61
N LEU A 131 -9.84 -2.74 13.12
CA LEU A 131 -8.72 -2.28 12.32
C LEU A 131 -8.34 -3.30 11.23
N VAL A 132 -8.40 -4.59 11.55
CA VAL A 132 -8.10 -5.65 10.58
C VAL A 132 -9.11 -5.65 9.43
N TRP A 133 -10.41 -5.55 9.74
CA TRP A 133 -11.45 -5.51 8.71
C TRP A 133 -11.38 -4.26 7.84
N ILE A 134 -11.18 -3.10 8.47
CA ILE A 134 -11.02 -1.83 7.76
C ILE A 134 -9.82 -1.89 6.83
N LEU A 135 -8.70 -2.44 7.30
CA LEU A 135 -7.48 -2.58 6.52
C LEU A 135 -7.67 -3.55 5.34
N LEU A 136 -8.33 -4.70 5.54
CA LEU A 136 -8.62 -5.64 4.46
C LEU A 136 -9.46 -5.03 3.34
N VAL A 137 -10.43 -4.18 3.68
CA VAL A 137 -11.22 -3.43 2.69
C VAL A 137 -10.34 -2.38 1.99
N SER A 138 -9.49 -1.68 2.72
CA SER A 138 -8.60 -0.65 2.16
C SER A 138 -7.58 -1.21 1.16
N VAL A 139 -7.16 -2.46 1.31
CA VAL A 139 -6.27 -3.18 0.37
C VAL A 139 -6.84 -3.22 -1.04
N ILE A 140 -8.17 -3.28 -1.20
CA ILE A 140 -8.81 -3.25 -2.52
C ILE A 140 -8.48 -1.94 -3.24
N GLY A 141 -8.59 -0.80 -2.55
CA GLY A 141 -8.24 0.51 -3.10
C GLY A 141 -6.74 0.66 -3.38
N PHE A 142 -5.89 0.17 -2.48
CA PHE A 142 -4.43 0.18 -2.68
C PHE A 142 -4.03 -0.65 -3.90
N THR A 143 -4.70 -1.78 -4.13
CA THR A 143 -4.52 -2.58 -5.34
C THR A 143 -4.87 -1.79 -6.59
N GLY A 144 -5.94 -0.98 -6.55
CA GLY A 144 -6.31 -0.09 -7.65
C GLY A 144 -5.22 0.93 -7.99
N ILE A 145 -4.68 1.61 -6.98
CA ILE A 145 -3.56 2.56 -7.17
C ILE A 145 -2.33 1.82 -7.71
N GLY A 146 -1.99 0.67 -7.15
CA GLY A 146 -0.87 -0.16 -7.60
C GLY A 146 -1.03 -0.62 -9.04
N LEU A 147 -2.24 -1.01 -9.48
CA LEU A 147 -2.53 -1.35 -10.87
C LEU A 147 -2.32 -0.16 -11.81
N ALA A 148 -2.80 1.03 -11.44
CA ALA A 148 -2.60 2.23 -12.25
C ALA A 148 -1.11 2.53 -12.44
N LEU A 149 -0.32 2.49 -11.37
CA LEU A 149 1.13 2.69 -11.43
C LEU A 149 1.84 1.59 -12.22
N SER A 150 1.43 0.34 -12.05
CA SER A 150 1.94 -0.79 -12.84
C SER A 150 1.74 -0.57 -14.34
N GLY A 151 0.58 -0.03 -14.74
CA GLY A 151 0.33 0.37 -16.13
C GLY A 151 1.30 1.45 -16.59
N LEU A 152 1.54 2.48 -15.77
CA LEU A 152 2.52 3.53 -16.08
C LEU A 152 3.94 2.96 -16.22
N THR A 153 4.34 2.03 -15.35
CA THR A 153 5.64 1.33 -15.42
C THR A 153 5.78 0.52 -16.70
N MET A 154 4.69 -0.03 -17.22
CA MET A 154 4.72 -0.69 -18.54
C MET A 154 5.06 0.28 -19.67
N LYS A 155 4.56 1.51 -19.59
CA LYS A 155 4.77 2.53 -20.63
C LYS A 155 6.10 3.26 -20.46
N PHE A 156 6.48 3.57 -19.22
CA PHE A 156 7.69 4.35 -18.91
C PHE A 156 8.74 3.45 -18.23
N ALA A 157 10.00 3.56 -18.65
CA ALA A 157 11.07 2.71 -18.14
C ALA A 157 11.45 3.00 -16.67
N LYS A 158 11.25 4.24 -16.19
CA LYS A 158 11.62 4.67 -14.83
C LYS A 158 10.42 5.31 -14.14
N THR A 159 9.83 4.61 -13.18
CA THR A 159 8.68 5.08 -12.40
C THR A 159 8.95 5.19 -10.90
N ALA A 160 10.12 4.77 -10.43
CA ALA A 160 10.49 4.78 -9.01
C ALA A 160 10.29 6.15 -8.33
N SER A 161 10.55 7.26 -9.03
CA SER A 161 10.33 8.61 -8.50
C SER A 161 8.84 8.91 -8.29
N PHE A 162 7.97 8.45 -9.18
CA PHE A 162 6.51 8.62 -9.03
C PHE A 162 5.98 7.80 -7.86
N GLU A 163 6.48 6.58 -7.67
CA GLU A 163 6.14 5.71 -6.54
C GLU A 163 6.52 6.36 -5.22
N SER A 164 7.73 6.91 -5.14
CA SER A 164 8.23 7.59 -3.94
C SER A 164 7.40 8.84 -3.61
N ILE A 165 7.07 9.66 -4.61
CA ILE A 165 6.23 10.86 -4.42
C ILE A 165 4.85 10.45 -3.90
N ILE A 166 4.22 9.43 -4.47
CA ILE A 166 2.90 8.96 -4.03
C ILE A 166 3.00 8.39 -2.62
N SER A 167 3.99 7.54 -2.35
CA SER A 167 4.17 6.91 -1.04
C SER A 167 4.39 7.95 0.07
N TYR A 168 5.32 8.87 -0.11
CA TYR A 168 5.56 9.92 0.89
C TYR A 168 4.42 10.94 0.93
N GLY A 169 3.80 11.25 -0.20
CA GLY A 169 2.59 12.07 -0.24
C GLY A 169 1.48 11.46 0.62
N LEU A 170 1.23 10.15 0.51
CA LEU A 170 0.28 9.44 1.36
C LEU A 170 0.66 9.54 2.84
N LEU A 171 1.94 9.46 3.20
CA LEU A 171 2.38 9.59 4.58
C LEU A 171 2.09 10.97 5.17
N PHE A 172 2.41 12.03 4.44
CA PHE A 172 2.25 13.41 4.93
C PHE A 172 0.81 13.90 4.92
N PHE A 173 0.07 13.60 3.86
CA PHE A 173 -1.30 14.14 3.66
C PHE A 173 -2.40 13.24 4.20
N SER A 174 -2.08 12.08 4.75
CA SER A 174 -3.05 11.11 5.24
C SER A 174 -3.63 11.40 6.61
N GLY A 175 -3.14 12.41 7.32
CA GLY A 175 -3.42 12.58 8.75
C GLY A 175 -2.58 11.70 9.67
N ALA A 176 -1.66 10.87 9.10
CA ALA A 176 -0.76 10.04 9.90
C ALA A 176 0.24 10.88 10.70
N ILE A 177 0.87 11.87 10.07
CA ILE A 177 1.86 12.76 10.70
C ILE A 177 1.22 14.08 11.11
N ILE A 178 0.47 14.69 10.19
CA ILE A 178 -0.23 15.95 10.44
C ILE A 178 -1.68 15.61 10.81
N PRO A 179 -2.15 15.90 12.03
CA PRO A 179 -3.53 15.64 12.43
C PRO A 179 -4.53 16.29 11.46
N PHE A 180 -5.55 15.55 11.10
CA PHE A 180 -6.54 15.95 10.11
C PHE A 180 -7.21 17.29 10.47
N ASP A 181 -7.50 17.48 11.76
CA ASP A 181 -8.15 18.69 12.31
C ASP A 181 -7.32 19.97 12.12
N LYS A 182 -6.01 19.84 11.89
CA LYS A 182 -5.10 20.98 11.66
C LYS A 182 -4.96 21.37 10.20
N MET A 183 -5.55 20.59 9.27
CA MET A 183 -5.47 20.85 7.84
C MET A 183 -6.57 21.82 7.38
N PRO A 184 -6.35 22.62 6.32
CA PRO A 184 -7.41 23.43 5.72
C PRO A 184 -8.59 22.57 5.27
N VAL A 185 -9.82 23.05 5.44
CA VAL A 185 -11.06 22.32 5.13
C VAL A 185 -11.10 21.81 3.69
N THR A 186 -10.55 22.58 2.76
CA THR A 186 -10.45 22.17 1.34
C THR A 186 -9.58 20.92 1.16
N VAL A 187 -8.46 20.87 1.88
CA VAL A 187 -7.53 19.71 1.86
C VAL A 187 -8.20 18.50 2.50
N GLN A 188 -8.89 18.68 3.63
CA GLN A 188 -9.63 17.60 4.30
C GLN A 188 -10.63 16.94 3.34
N ARG A 189 -11.44 17.73 2.61
CA ARG A 189 -12.45 17.20 1.67
C ARG A 189 -11.82 16.40 0.52
N ILE A 190 -10.67 16.84 0.01
CA ILE A 190 -9.95 16.10 -1.04
C ILE A 190 -9.39 14.78 -0.49
N LEU A 191 -8.84 14.83 0.71
CA LEU A 191 -8.23 13.66 1.35
C LEU A 191 -9.27 12.61 1.76
N ASP A 192 -10.49 13.01 2.15
CA ASP A 192 -11.59 12.10 2.50
C ASP A 192 -12.03 11.19 1.34
N VAL A 193 -11.74 11.60 0.10
CA VAL A 193 -12.01 10.80 -1.11
C VAL A 193 -10.88 9.79 -1.39
N ILE A 194 -9.74 9.92 -0.72
CA ILE A 194 -8.63 8.98 -0.90
C ILE A 194 -8.84 7.74 -0.02
N PRO A 195 -8.83 6.52 -0.60
CA PRO A 195 -9.06 5.26 0.14
C PRO A 195 -8.18 5.11 1.38
N PHE A 196 -6.95 5.59 1.30
CA PHE A 196 -5.96 5.55 2.36
C PHE A 196 -6.42 6.38 3.58
N THR A 197 -6.82 7.61 3.37
CA THR A 197 -7.27 8.53 4.42
C THR A 197 -8.61 8.08 5.02
N ALA A 198 -9.53 7.63 4.16
CA ALA A 198 -10.81 7.08 4.61
C ALA A 198 -10.61 5.86 5.55
N GLY A 199 -9.64 4.99 5.23
CA GLY A 199 -9.27 3.85 6.08
C GLY A 199 -8.68 4.28 7.43
N ILE A 200 -7.80 5.27 7.45
CA ILE A 200 -7.21 5.81 8.68
C ILE A 200 -8.29 6.46 9.55
N ASN A 201 -9.13 7.31 8.98
CA ASN A 201 -10.23 7.97 9.70
C ASN A 201 -11.20 6.95 10.31
N ALA A 202 -11.61 5.94 9.54
CA ALA A 202 -12.45 4.85 10.04
C ALA A 202 -11.77 4.08 11.19
N SER A 203 -10.47 3.82 11.08
CA SER A 203 -9.71 3.14 12.12
C SER A 203 -9.62 3.97 13.40
N GLN A 204 -9.34 5.28 13.30
CA GLN A 204 -9.29 6.19 14.45
C GLN A 204 -10.64 6.32 15.14
N GLN A 205 -11.74 6.45 14.38
CA GLN A 205 -13.11 6.46 14.92
C GLN A 205 -13.44 5.18 15.69
N SER A 206 -12.97 4.03 15.20
CA SER A 206 -13.14 2.72 15.87
C SER A 206 -12.48 2.67 17.26
N PHE A 207 -11.39 3.41 17.49
CA PHE A 207 -10.74 3.51 18.80
C PHE A 207 -11.42 4.51 19.73
N ASN A 208 -11.98 5.60 19.19
CA ASN A 208 -12.61 6.66 19.95
C ASN A 208 -14.07 6.35 20.37
N GLY A 209 -14.58 5.15 20.07
CA GLY A 209 -15.94 4.73 20.42
C GLY A 209 -17.05 5.41 19.62
N SER A 210 -16.73 6.28 18.69
CA SER A 210 -17.68 7.01 17.82
C SER A 210 -17.97 6.27 16.50
N PHE A 211 -17.65 4.98 16.43
CA PHE A 211 -17.76 4.18 15.22
C PHE A 211 -19.20 3.75 14.94
N HIS A 212 -19.90 4.52 14.09
CA HIS A 212 -21.13 4.06 13.47
C HIS A 212 -20.79 3.00 12.40
N MET A 213 -20.74 1.73 12.80
CA MET A 213 -20.20 0.62 12.00
C MET A 213 -20.74 0.61 10.57
N LEU A 214 -22.04 0.73 10.37
CA LEU A 214 -22.65 0.48 9.08
C LEU A 214 -22.39 1.58 8.03
N PRO A 215 -22.65 2.88 8.29
CA PRO A 215 -22.45 3.91 7.28
C PRO A 215 -20.99 4.14 6.94
N VAL A 216 -20.10 4.13 7.95
CA VAL A 216 -18.66 4.32 7.74
C VAL A 216 -18.06 3.16 6.94
N PHE A 217 -18.46 1.92 7.24
CA PHE A 217 -18.01 0.73 6.54
C PHE A 217 -18.53 0.71 5.09
N LEU A 218 -19.80 1.04 4.85
CA LEU A 218 -20.35 1.13 3.50
C LEU A 218 -19.61 2.19 2.66
N TRP A 219 -19.38 3.36 3.22
CA TRP A 219 -18.61 4.42 2.57
C TRP A 219 -17.20 3.94 2.21
N LEU A 220 -16.51 3.29 3.15
CA LEU A 220 -15.20 2.74 2.94
C LEU A 220 -15.18 1.71 1.80
N VAL A 221 -16.14 0.79 1.76
CA VAL A 221 -16.25 -0.21 0.68
C VAL A 221 -16.46 0.47 -0.66
N VAL A 222 -17.38 1.44 -0.74
CA VAL A 222 -17.68 2.15 -2.00
C VAL A 222 -16.44 2.86 -2.53
N ILE A 223 -15.74 3.64 -1.69
CA ILE A 223 -14.58 4.42 -2.14
C ILE A 223 -13.41 3.52 -2.60
N ASN A 224 -13.19 2.39 -1.90
CA ASN A 224 -12.17 1.44 -2.28
C ASN A 224 -12.52 0.70 -3.58
N LEU A 225 -13.77 0.33 -3.79
CA LEU A 225 -14.23 -0.27 -5.05
C LEU A 225 -14.11 0.71 -6.23
N VAL A 226 -14.52 1.96 -6.04
CA VAL A 226 -14.37 3.00 -7.07
C VAL A 226 -12.91 3.20 -7.43
N CYS A 227 -12.03 3.29 -6.44
CA CYS A 227 -10.60 3.43 -6.66
C CYS A 227 -10.01 2.22 -7.41
N PHE A 228 -10.42 1.00 -7.06
CA PHE A 228 -10.04 -0.21 -7.77
C PHE A 228 -10.50 -0.19 -9.22
N MET A 229 -11.76 0.18 -9.49
CA MET A 229 -12.30 0.25 -10.84
C MET A 229 -11.57 1.28 -11.71
N ILE A 230 -11.27 2.46 -11.16
CA ILE A 230 -10.49 3.49 -11.84
C ILE A 230 -9.08 2.98 -12.17
N GLY A 231 -8.39 2.38 -11.18
CA GLY A 231 -7.05 1.82 -11.36
C GLY A 231 -7.01 0.69 -12.39
N TYR A 232 -7.98 -0.19 -12.34
CA TYR A 232 -8.17 -1.26 -13.32
C TYR A 232 -8.41 -0.71 -14.75
N TRP A 233 -9.25 0.32 -14.88
CA TRP A 233 -9.51 0.95 -16.17
C TRP A 233 -8.26 1.61 -16.76
N ILE A 234 -7.54 2.39 -15.95
CA ILE A 234 -6.26 3.01 -16.34
C ILE A 234 -5.26 1.94 -16.78
N PHE A 235 -5.09 0.89 -15.96
CA PHE A 235 -4.20 -0.23 -16.28
C PHE A 235 -4.53 -0.85 -17.64
N ASN A 236 -5.80 -1.21 -17.87
CA ASN A 236 -6.22 -1.84 -19.11
C ASN A 236 -6.07 -0.93 -20.33
N ALA A 237 -6.36 0.37 -20.18
CA ALA A 237 -6.18 1.34 -21.26
C ALA A 237 -4.70 1.42 -21.68
N ILE A 238 -3.79 1.52 -20.71
CA ILE A 238 -2.35 1.57 -20.96
C ILE A 238 -1.86 0.22 -21.50
N PHE A 239 -2.28 -0.89 -20.92
CA PHE A 239 -1.88 -2.24 -21.33
C PHE A 239 -2.25 -2.52 -22.79
N ARG A 240 -3.46 -2.14 -23.22
CA ARG A 240 -3.88 -2.24 -24.63
C ARG A 240 -2.97 -1.45 -25.55
N ASN A 241 -2.67 -0.20 -25.21
CA ASN A 241 -1.81 0.66 -26.01
C ASN A 241 -0.39 0.11 -26.12
N VAL A 242 0.18 -0.36 -25.02
CA VAL A 242 1.53 -0.97 -24.99
C VAL A 242 1.58 -2.24 -25.84
N LYS A 243 0.52 -3.07 -25.78
CA LYS A 243 0.42 -4.30 -26.56
C LYS A 243 0.29 -4.04 -28.07
N MET A 244 -0.46 -3.00 -28.46
CA MET A 244 -0.63 -2.64 -29.87
C MET A 244 0.62 -2.02 -30.49
N ASN A 245 1.36 -1.23 -29.73
CA ASN A 245 2.50 -0.47 -30.24
C ASN A 245 3.84 -1.21 -30.12
N GLY A 246 3.87 -2.44 -29.60
CA GLY A 246 5.10 -3.22 -29.46
C GLY A 246 6.14 -2.61 -28.51
N VAL A 247 5.75 -1.67 -27.66
CA VAL A 247 6.66 -0.91 -26.76
C VAL A 247 7.29 -1.79 -25.67
N LEU A 248 6.94 -3.08 -25.60
CA LEU A 248 7.50 -4.02 -24.62
C LEU A 248 9.00 -4.28 -24.81
N ASN A 249 9.53 -4.06 -26.03
CA ASN A 249 10.93 -4.38 -26.41
C ASN A 249 11.84 -3.15 -26.57
N ASN A 250 11.40 -1.94 -26.27
CA ASN A 250 12.26 -0.75 -26.35
C ASN A 250 13.05 -0.58 -25.05
N TYR A 251 14.20 -1.27 -25.00
CA TYR A 251 15.32 -1.01 -24.10
C TYR A 251 16.58 -0.77 -24.89
#